data_43a88045a1235a001082ff0194b01e6a
#
_entry.id   43a88045a1235a001082ff0194b01e6a
#
_cell.length_a   1.000
_cell.length_b   1.000
_cell.length_c   1.000
_cell.angle_alpha   90.00
_cell.angle_beta   90.00
_cell.angle_gamma   90.00
#
_symmetry.space_group_name_H-M   'P 1'
#
loop_
_entity.id
_entity.type
_entity.pdbx_description
1 polymer ?
#
loop_
_entity_poly.entity_id
_entity_poly.type
_entity_poly.pdbx_seq_one_letter_code
_entity_poly.pdbx_strand_id
1 'polypeptide(L)'
;MKKAKKFTIISCLLLVLCMTCNAQRSLAGQRIKTEQKKALPQYSRVQIPEDSITSVNKKKTLGFKVKDASWQGTYEYYLQASELPPVFVGYTLDIKRNSCIFEGNGQMVTFRILCAVKSESENELTLVYGRSLSEMNSLSQSLQRSPSLVKLYRHNGKYYLQSPCIVDKKGRANVKVACEKLKASN
;
A
#
# COMPACT_ATOMS: atom_id res chain seq x y z
N MET A 1 -47.75 -15.81 -30.67
CA MET A 1 -47.49 -15.01 -31.90
C MET A 1 -46.83 -13.69 -31.54
N LYS A 2 -45.63 -13.44 -32.14
CA LYS A 2 -45.01 -12.12 -32.46
C LYS A 2 -44.92 -11.07 -31.36
N LYS A 3 -43.68 -10.95 -30.75
CA LYS A 3 -43.02 -9.68 -30.47
C LYS A 3 -41.48 -9.94 -30.35
N ALA A 4 -40.82 -10.11 -31.48
CA ALA A 4 -39.39 -9.98 -31.60
C ALA A 4 -39.10 -8.78 -32.50
N LYS A 5 -37.90 -8.16 -32.32
CA LYS A 5 -37.28 -7.12 -33.14
C LYS A 5 -37.59 -5.67 -32.73
N LYS A 6 -36.73 -5.10 -31.88
CA LYS A 6 -36.36 -3.68 -31.88
C LYS A 6 -35.15 -3.38 -30.99
N PHE A 7 -34.10 -4.19 -31.00
CA PHE A 7 -32.89 -3.92 -30.20
C PHE A 7 -31.56 -4.05 -30.97
N THR A 8 -31.53 -3.73 -32.25
CA THR A 8 -30.29 -3.95 -33.06
C THR A 8 -29.79 -2.71 -33.79
N ILE A 9 -30.19 -1.49 -33.52
CA ILE A 9 -29.76 -0.31 -34.31
C ILE A 9 -29.03 0.77 -33.49
N ILE A 10 -28.93 0.67 -32.19
CA ILE A 10 -28.25 1.70 -31.37
C ILE A 10 -26.77 1.42 -31.12
N SER A 11 -26.26 0.23 -31.44
CA SER A 11 -24.85 -0.14 -31.16
C SER A 11 -23.82 0.27 -32.20
N CYS A 12 -24.23 0.76 -33.37
CA CYS A 12 -23.28 1.14 -34.45
C CYS A 12 -22.93 2.63 -34.53
N LEU A 13 -23.58 3.50 -33.77
CA LEU A 13 -23.35 4.95 -33.88
C LEU A 13 -22.32 5.52 -32.89
N LEU A 14 -21.84 4.73 -31.93
CA LEU A 14 -20.87 5.16 -30.90
C LEU A 14 -19.41 4.84 -31.23
N LEU A 15 -19.12 4.16 -32.34
CA LEU A 15 -17.76 3.74 -32.73
C LEU A 15 -17.07 4.68 -33.73
N VAL A 16 -17.72 5.72 -34.23
CA VAL A 16 -17.14 6.64 -35.23
C VAL A 16 -16.61 7.95 -34.63
N LEU A 17 -16.82 8.23 -33.35
CA LEU A 17 -16.43 9.51 -32.73
C LEU A 17 -15.10 9.48 -31.96
N CYS A 18 -14.34 8.37 -31.97
CA CYS A 18 -13.07 8.26 -31.25
C CYS A 18 -11.80 8.31 -32.14
N MET A 19 -11.89 8.60 -33.43
CA MET A 19 -10.73 8.57 -34.32
C MET A 19 -10.24 9.92 -34.85
N THR A 20 -10.60 11.06 -34.29
CA THR A 20 -10.15 12.37 -34.81
C THR A 20 -9.45 13.25 -33.77
N CYS A 21 -8.59 12.69 -32.92
CA CYS A 21 -7.78 13.52 -31.99
C CYS A 21 -6.32 13.08 -31.89
N ASN A 22 -5.68 12.71 -33.01
CA ASN A 22 -4.23 12.50 -33.03
C ASN A 22 -3.59 12.96 -34.34
N ALA A 23 -3.62 14.27 -34.56
CA ALA A 23 -2.68 14.92 -35.48
C ALA A 23 -2.59 16.38 -35.16
N GLN A 24 -1.59 16.80 -34.44
CA GLN A 24 -0.87 18.07 -34.51
C GLN A 24 -0.10 18.33 -33.21
N ARG A 25 1.16 17.96 -33.21
CA ARG A 25 2.25 18.69 -32.52
C ARG A 25 3.59 18.16 -33.03
N SER A 26 3.95 18.66 -34.17
CA SER A 26 5.34 18.63 -34.64
C SER A 26 5.77 20.10 -34.79
N LEU A 27 7.03 20.35 -34.44
CA LEU A 27 7.83 21.53 -34.78
C LEU A 27 7.62 22.79 -33.93
N ALA A 28 8.47 22.95 -32.94
CA ALA A 28 9.17 24.21 -32.66
C ALA A 28 10.51 23.91 -32.00
N GLY A 29 11.54 23.81 -32.80
CA GLY A 29 12.93 23.89 -32.38
C GLY A 29 13.20 25.32 -31.88
N GLN A 30 13.66 25.46 -30.66
CA GLN A 30 14.29 26.69 -30.21
C GLN A 30 15.70 26.41 -29.72
N ARG A 31 16.63 26.99 -30.48
CA ARG A 31 18.04 27.23 -30.20
C ARG A 31 18.16 27.85 -28.80
N ILE A 32 18.82 27.20 -27.89
CA ILE A 32 19.29 27.85 -26.67
C ILE A 32 20.69 28.34 -26.94
N LYS A 33 20.81 29.66 -27.01
CA LYS A 33 22.06 30.40 -27.05
C LYS A 33 22.81 30.22 -25.72
N THR A 34 24.07 29.85 -25.84
CA THR A 34 25.08 29.93 -24.80
C THR A 34 25.28 31.38 -24.39
N GLU A 35 25.00 31.72 -23.15
CA GLU A 35 25.50 32.96 -22.56
C GLU A 35 25.75 32.85 -21.05
N GLN A 36 26.99 33.15 -20.75
CA GLN A 36 27.55 33.80 -19.54
C GLN A 36 27.56 33.05 -18.20
N LYS A 37 28.77 32.60 -17.97
CA LYS A 37 29.51 32.43 -16.72
C LYS A 37 29.34 33.65 -15.82
N LYS A 38 28.41 33.63 -14.84
CA LYS A 38 28.29 34.65 -13.81
C LYS A 38 28.83 34.07 -12.51
N ALA A 39 29.84 34.78 -11.95
CA ALA A 39 30.56 34.41 -10.74
C ALA A 39 29.59 34.15 -9.55
N LEU A 40 29.91 33.10 -8.79
CA LEU A 40 29.25 32.83 -7.50
C LEU A 40 29.55 33.95 -6.51
N PRO A 41 28.58 34.44 -5.76
CA PRO A 41 28.84 35.28 -4.60
C PRO A 41 29.50 34.43 -3.50
N GLN A 42 30.60 34.92 -2.97
CA GLN A 42 31.23 34.38 -1.76
C GLN A 42 30.25 34.52 -0.61
N TYR A 43 29.71 33.39 -0.15
CA TYR A 43 28.93 33.33 1.09
C TYR A 43 29.88 33.50 2.28
N SER A 44 29.78 34.64 2.93
CA SER A 44 30.42 34.88 4.22
C SER A 44 29.95 33.84 5.23
N ARG A 45 30.91 33.18 5.85
CA ARG A 45 30.73 32.17 6.88
C ARG A 45 30.03 32.81 8.09
N VAL A 46 28.71 32.64 8.19
CA VAL A 46 27.95 33.00 9.39
C VAL A 46 28.33 32.00 10.46
N GLN A 47 29.03 32.51 11.50
CA GLN A 47 29.26 31.76 12.73
C GLN A 47 27.91 31.59 13.44
N ILE A 48 27.42 30.36 13.49
CA ILE A 48 26.23 29.96 14.27
C ILE A 48 26.75 29.74 15.71
N PRO A 49 26.13 30.35 16.72
CA PRO A 49 26.46 30.10 18.12
C PRO A 49 26.19 28.64 18.47
N GLU A 50 27.14 27.98 19.12
CA GLU A 50 27.17 26.56 19.43
C GLU A 50 26.28 26.14 20.64
N ASP A 51 25.36 26.99 21.08
CA ASP A 51 24.57 26.78 22.31
C ASP A 51 23.05 26.63 22.06
N SER A 52 22.62 25.77 21.15
CA SER A 52 21.20 25.43 21.04
C SER A 52 20.91 24.07 20.40
N ILE A 53 21.67 23.03 20.69
CA ILE A 53 21.33 21.66 20.24
C ILE A 53 21.29 20.74 21.43
N THR A 54 20.26 20.85 22.26
CA THR A 54 19.88 19.85 23.24
C THR A 54 18.37 19.62 23.24
N SER A 55 17.86 19.15 22.13
CA SER A 55 16.68 18.29 22.09
C SER A 55 16.88 17.24 21.03
N VAL A 56 17.75 16.29 21.29
CA VAL A 56 17.83 15.04 20.51
C VAL A 56 16.49 14.33 20.72
N ASN A 57 15.55 14.58 19.80
CA ASN A 57 14.38 13.73 19.61
C ASN A 57 14.92 12.32 19.38
N LYS A 58 14.94 11.51 20.44
CA LYS A 58 15.31 10.11 20.43
C LYS A 58 14.33 9.39 19.51
N LYS A 59 14.62 9.37 18.21
CA LYS A 59 13.82 8.69 17.20
C LYS A 59 13.75 7.24 17.64
N LYS A 60 12.61 6.85 18.22
CA LYS A 60 12.37 5.50 18.73
C LYS A 60 12.59 4.54 17.57
N THR A 61 13.71 3.83 17.55
CA THR A 61 13.99 2.82 16.54
C THR A 61 12.96 1.73 16.68
N LEU A 62 12.08 1.60 15.69
CA LEU A 62 11.07 0.56 15.64
C LEU A 62 11.75 -0.78 15.40
N GLY A 63 11.50 -1.74 16.28
CA GLY A 63 12.04 -3.09 16.17
C GLY A 63 11.13 -4.01 15.36
N PHE A 64 11.70 -5.11 14.88
CA PHE A 64 10.94 -6.17 14.17
C PHE A 64 10.53 -7.33 15.09
N LYS A 65 10.84 -7.22 16.39
CA LYS A 65 10.64 -8.30 17.35
C LYS A 65 9.26 -8.24 17.98
N VAL A 66 8.51 -9.33 17.90
CA VAL A 66 7.27 -9.58 18.64
C VAL A 66 7.62 -10.25 19.96
N LYS A 67 7.12 -9.72 21.05
CA LYS A 67 7.42 -10.18 22.42
C LYS A 67 6.58 -11.37 22.81
N ASP A 68 5.27 -11.29 22.61
CA ASP A 68 4.32 -12.35 22.95
C ASP A 68 4.29 -13.42 21.84
N ALA A 69 4.75 -14.62 22.16
CA ALA A 69 4.78 -15.75 21.25
C ALA A 69 3.37 -16.16 20.76
N SER A 70 2.32 -15.82 21.48
CA SER A 70 0.95 -16.15 21.08
C SER A 70 0.50 -15.44 19.78
N TRP A 71 1.17 -14.34 19.41
CA TRP A 71 0.96 -13.68 18.14
C TRP A 71 1.61 -14.40 16.96
N GLN A 72 2.56 -15.33 17.19
CA GLN A 72 3.24 -16.03 16.10
C GLN A 72 2.26 -16.93 15.34
N GLY A 73 2.44 -16.98 14.02
CA GLY A 73 1.61 -17.73 13.09
C GLY A 73 1.32 -16.96 11.81
N THR A 74 0.64 -17.62 10.91
CA THR A 74 0.21 -17.04 9.62
C THR A 74 -1.29 -16.77 9.69
N TYR A 75 -1.68 -15.56 9.32
CA TYR A 75 -3.06 -15.07 9.32
C TYR A 75 -3.47 -14.73 7.91
N GLU A 76 -4.61 -15.26 7.46
CA GLU A 76 -5.06 -15.11 6.07
C GLU A 76 -6.46 -14.53 5.98
N TYR A 77 -6.64 -13.67 5.00
CA TYR A 77 -7.94 -13.16 4.58
C TYR A 77 -8.03 -13.17 3.06
N TYR A 78 -9.08 -13.77 2.54
CA TYR A 78 -9.37 -13.83 1.11
C TYR A 78 -10.66 -13.09 0.79
N LEU A 79 -10.60 -12.29 -0.26
CA LEU A 79 -11.74 -11.58 -0.81
C LEU A 79 -11.96 -12.03 -2.26
N GLN A 80 -13.16 -12.49 -2.56
CA GLN A 80 -13.65 -12.55 -3.93
C GLN A 80 -14.26 -11.19 -4.28
N ALA A 81 -13.56 -10.41 -5.09
CA ALA A 81 -13.91 -9.04 -5.42
C ALA A 81 -14.92 -8.95 -6.59
N SER A 82 -15.01 -9.98 -7.43
CA SER A 82 -15.95 -10.10 -8.53
C SER A 82 -16.33 -11.58 -8.76
N GLU A 83 -17.55 -11.82 -9.23
CA GLU A 83 -18.01 -13.16 -9.59
C GLU A 83 -17.78 -13.47 -11.08
N LEU A 84 -17.88 -12.46 -11.94
CA LEU A 84 -17.81 -12.62 -13.39
C LEU A 84 -17.00 -11.46 -14.03
N PRO A 85 -15.74 -11.71 -14.46
CA PRO A 85 -14.91 -12.87 -14.17
C PRO A 85 -14.55 -12.94 -12.68
N PRO A 86 -14.27 -14.13 -12.12
CA PRO A 86 -13.90 -14.24 -10.71
C PRO A 86 -12.56 -13.57 -10.46
N VAL A 87 -12.55 -12.65 -9.53
CA VAL A 87 -11.35 -11.91 -9.10
C VAL A 87 -11.14 -12.16 -7.62
N PHE A 88 -9.97 -12.65 -7.29
CA PHE A 88 -9.58 -12.93 -5.90
C PHE A 88 -8.42 -12.04 -5.47
N VAL A 89 -8.48 -11.62 -4.23
CA VAL A 89 -7.38 -10.92 -3.55
C VAL A 89 -7.13 -11.60 -2.22
N GLY A 90 -5.90 -12.05 -2.01
CA GLY A 90 -5.43 -12.66 -0.76
C GLY A 90 -4.54 -11.68 0.00
N TYR A 91 -4.70 -11.68 1.32
CA TYR A 91 -3.81 -10.96 2.23
C TYR A 91 -3.31 -11.92 3.29
N THR A 92 -2.01 -11.94 3.49
CA THR A 92 -1.34 -12.82 4.45
C THR A 92 -0.47 -11.99 5.38
N LEU A 93 -0.58 -12.26 6.69
CA LEU A 93 0.31 -11.70 7.70
C LEU A 93 1.03 -12.85 8.39
N ASP A 94 2.33 -13.02 8.09
CA ASP A 94 3.20 -14.04 8.71
C ASP A 94 4.01 -13.39 9.84
N ILE A 95 3.79 -13.86 11.05
CA ILE A 95 4.42 -13.35 12.27
C ILE A 95 5.35 -14.40 12.85
N LYS A 96 6.63 -14.10 12.84
CA LYS A 96 7.68 -14.84 13.54
C LYS A 96 8.28 -13.98 14.64
N ARG A 97 9.07 -14.57 15.51
CA ARG A 97 9.69 -13.87 16.64
C ARG A 97 10.41 -12.58 16.23
N ASN A 98 11.12 -12.59 15.11
CA ASN A 98 11.98 -11.48 14.67
C ASN A 98 11.58 -10.90 13.30
N SER A 99 10.41 -11.26 12.79
CA SER A 99 9.93 -10.75 11.52
C SER A 99 8.40 -10.77 11.46
N CYS A 100 7.83 -9.72 10.89
CA CYS A 100 6.42 -9.65 10.55
C CYS A 100 6.33 -9.31 9.07
N ILE A 101 5.82 -10.22 8.26
CA ILE A 101 5.71 -10.02 6.81
C ILE A 101 4.23 -9.88 6.47
N PHE A 102 3.87 -8.74 5.88
CA PHE A 102 2.54 -8.49 5.36
C PHE A 102 2.56 -8.53 3.83
N GLU A 103 1.74 -9.38 3.26
CA GLU A 103 1.69 -9.63 1.83
C GLU A 103 0.27 -9.47 1.31
N GLY A 104 0.15 -8.87 0.13
CA GLY A 104 -1.07 -8.83 -0.66
C GLY A 104 -0.81 -9.40 -2.03
N ASN A 105 -1.67 -10.29 -2.49
CA ASN A 105 -1.57 -10.95 -3.78
C ASN A 105 -2.94 -11.04 -4.45
N GLY A 106 -3.02 -10.61 -5.70
CA GLY A 106 -4.25 -10.63 -6.49
C GLY A 106 -4.22 -9.65 -7.64
N GLN A 107 -5.33 -9.53 -8.33
CA GLN A 107 -5.44 -8.56 -9.41
C GLN A 107 -5.26 -7.13 -8.85
N MET A 108 -4.31 -6.38 -9.40
CA MET A 108 -3.93 -5.01 -9.01
C MET A 108 -3.38 -4.87 -7.57
N VAL A 109 -3.19 -5.96 -6.85
CA VAL A 109 -2.62 -5.98 -5.50
C VAL A 109 -1.41 -6.90 -5.50
N THR A 110 -0.22 -6.32 -5.39
CA THR A 110 1.03 -7.07 -5.29
C THR A 110 1.98 -6.31 -4.40
N PHE A 111 2.21 -6.81 -3.20
CA PHE A 111 3.21 -6.29 -2.29
C PHE A 111 3.66 -7.35 -1.30
N ARG A 112 4.89 -7.23 -0.83
CA ARG A 112 5.46 -8.04 0.25
C ARG A 112 6.34 -7.15 1.12
N ILE A 113 5.92 -6.90 2.35
CA ILE A 113 6.48 -5.87 3.22
C ILE A 113 7.00 -6.48 4.51
N LEU A 114 8.24 -6.21 4.86
CA LEU A 114 8.72 -6.41 6.21
C LEU A 114 8.21 -5.26 7.08
N CYS A 115 7.36 -5.59 8.05
CA CYS A 115 6.74 -4.64 8.95
C CYS A 115 7.52 -4.52 10.26
N ALA A 116 7.60 -3.31 10.81
CA ALA A 116 8.12 -3.08 12.15
C ALA A 116 6.98 -3.05 13.18
N VAL A 117 7.25 -3.51 14.39
CA VAL A 117 6.30 -3.49 15.51
C VAL A 117 6.25 -2.07 16.08
N LYS A 118 5.07 -1.44 16.01
CA LYS A 118 4.81 -0.14 16.62
C LYS A 118 4.34 -0.26 18.06
N SER A 119 3.37 -1.12 18.28
CA SER A 119 2.81 -1.43 19.60
C SER A 119 2.30 -2.85 19.67
N GLU A 120 2.36 -3.42 20.84
CA GLU A 120 1.91 -4.77 21.15
C GLU A 120 1.21 -4.75 22.51
N SER A 121 0.01 -5.28 22.54
CA SER A 121 -0.79 -5.49 23.75
C SER A 121 -1.35 -6.91 23.76
N GLU A 122 -2.10 -7.25 24.78
CA GLU A 122 -2.77 -8.55 24.86
C GLU A 122 -3.70 -8.82 23.68
N ASN A 123 -4.46 -7.81 23.23
CA ASN A 123 -5.54 -7.98 22.26
C ASN A 123 -5.30 -7.26 20.91
N GLU A 124 -4.20 -6.51 20.76
CA GLU A 124 -3.87 -5.76 19.56
C GLU A 124 -2.36 -5.75 19.29
N LEU A 125 -1.98 -6.09 18.08
CA LEU A 125 -0.65 -5.89 17.53
C LEU A 125 -0.74 -4.88 16.39
N THR A 126 -0.03 -3.76 16.50
CA THR A 126 0.03 -2.72 15.46
C THR A 126 1.38 -2.73 14.78
N LEU A 127 1.37 -2.84 13.46
CA LEU A 127 2.54 -2.89 12.60
C LEU A 127 2.56 -1.70 11.65
N VAL A 128 3.76 -1.21 11.37
CA VAL A 128 4.02 -0.13 10.41
C VAL A 128 4.93 -0.63 9.28
N TYR A 129 4.94 0.10 8.19
CA TYR A 129 5.83 -0.16 7.07
C TYR A 129 7.30 -0.09 7.53
N GLY A 130 8.06 -1.11 7.24
CA GLY A 130 9.52 -1.13 7.41
C GLY A 130 10.22 -0.99 6.07
N ARG A 131 10.15 -2.03 5.24
CA ARG A 131 10.72 -2.02 3.88
C ARG A 131 10.01 -3.01 2.96
N SER A 132 10.04 -2.76 1.66
CA SER A 132 9.61 -3.76 0.67
C SER A 132 10.59 -4.92 0.60
N LEU A 133 10.05 -6.12 0.45
CA LEU A 133 10.79 -7.36 0.17
C LEU A 133 10.62 -7.81 -1.28
N SER A 134 9.82 -7.10 -2.07
CA SER A 134 9.56 -7.36 -3.48
C SER A 134 9.90 -6.12 -4.30
N GLU A 135 10.39 -6.31 -5.52
CA GLU A 135 10.57 -5.23 -6.49
C GLU A 135 9.22 -4.63 -6.91
N MET A 136 8.20 -5.47 -7.04
CA MET A 136 6.83 -5.05 -7.29
C MET A 136 6.15 -4.67 -5.99
N ASN A 137 5.76 -3.41 -5.87
CA ASN A 137 5.06 -2.91 -4.70
C ASN A 137 3.93 -1.97 -5.11
N SER A 138 2.70 -2.44 -5.02
CA SER A 138 1.49 -1.67 -5.35
C SER A 138 1.09 -0.65 -4.28
N LEU A 139 1.78 -0.62 -3.12
CA LEU A 139 1.45 0.32 -2.04
C LEU A 139 1.87 1.75 -2.39
N SER A 140 0.93 2.67 -2.32
CA SER A 140 1.19 4.10 -2.48
C SER A 140 2.13 4.62 -1.38
N GLN A 141 2.82 5.72 -1.64
CA GLN A 141 3.69 6.36 -0.63
C GLN A 141 2.92 6.78 0.63
N SER A 142 1.66 7.18 0.50
CA SER A 142 0.81 7.52 1.65
C SER A 142 0.56 6.32 2.55
N LEU A 143 0.33 5.14 1.98
CA LEU A 143 0.18 3.89 2.73
C LEU A 143 1.49 3.47 3.43
N GLN A 144 2.63 3.63 2.76
CA GLN A 144 3.93 3.35 3.34
C GLN A 144 4.25 4.27 4.53
N ARG A 145 3.76 5.51 4.52
CA ARG A 145 3.91 6.48 5.61
C ARG A 145 2.79 6.42 6.65
N SER A 146 1.85 5.52 6.49
CA SER A 146 0.73 5.37 7.42
C SER A 146 1.22 5.10 8.84
N PRO A 147 0.64 5.71 9.85
CA PRO A 147 0.96 5.45 11.26
C PRO A 147 0.61 4.01 11.70
N SER A 148 -0.13 3.28 10.87
CA SER A 148 -0.45 1.86 11.03
C SER A 148 -0.71 1.28 9.65
N LEU A 149 0.18 0.38 9.19
CA LEU A 149 -0.02 -0.34 7.93
C LEU A 149 -1.00 -1.50 8.11
N VAL A 150 -0.85 -2.26 9.18
CA VAL A 150 -1.75 -3.36 9.52
C VAL A 150 -1.86 -3.53 11.03
N LYS A 151 -3.06 -3.83 11.49
CA LYS A 151 -3.36 -4.21 12.86
C LYS A 151 -3.95 -5.60 12.88
N LEU A 152 -3.47 -6.41 13.81
CA LEU A 152 -4.02 -7.73 14.11
C LEU A 152 -4.68 -7.67 15.47
N TYR A 153 -5.93 -8.09 15.54
CA TYR A 153 -6.70 -8.18 16.77
C TYR A 153 -7.00 -9.63 17.09
N ARG A 154 -7.07 -9.93 18.39
CA ARG A 154 -7.68 -11.18 18.89
C ARG A 154 -8.81 -10.87 19.87
N HIS A 155 -9.89 -11.62 19.74
CA HIS A 155 -11.03 -11.52 20.62
C HIS A 155 -11.79 -12.85 20.65
N ASN A 156 -11.96 -13.43 21.85
CA ASN A 156 -12.67 -14.71 22.05
C ASN A 156 -12.18 -15.83 21.10
N GLY A 157 -10.86 -16.00 20.99
CA GLY A 157 -10.24 -17.03 20.13
C GLY A 157 -10.33 -16.78 18.62
N LYS A 158 -10.90 -15.64 18.20
CA LYS A 158 -10.99 -15.21 16.81
C LYS A 158 -9.97 -14.11 16.53
N TYR A 159 -9.53 -14.04 15.26
CA TYR A 159 -8.57 -13.05 14.80
C TYR A 159 -9.18 -12.15 13.73
N TYR A 160 -8.73 -10.90 13.70
CA TYR A 160 -9.21 -9.90 12.75
C TYR A 160 -8.04 -9.07 12.26
N LEU A 161 -7.98 -8.84 10.95
CA LEU A 161 -7.07 -7.88 10.33
C LEU A 161 -7.77 -6.55 10.07
N GLN A 162 -7.04 -5.47 10.22
CA GLN A 162 -7.46 -4.14 9.80
C GLN A 162 -6.28 -3.44 9.12
N SER A 163 -6.49 -2.96 7.91
CA SER A 163 -5.47 -2.26 7.13
C SER A 163 -6.13 -1.32 6.14
N PRO A 164 -5.56 -0.15 5.86
CA PRO A 164 -6.02 0.69 4.76
C PRO A 164 -5.83 0.04 3.38
N CYS A 165 -5.03 -1.04 3.29
CA CYS A 165 -4.84 -1.83 2.06
C CYS A 165 -5.91 -2.91 1.87
N ILE A 166 -6.62 -3.28 2.94
CA ILE A 166 -7.63 -4.35 2.91
C ILE A 166 -9.01 -3.73 2.75
N VAL A 167 -9.77 -4.25 1.80
CA VAL A 167 -11.18 -3.93 1.62
C VAL A 167 -12.06 -5.12 2.04
N ASP A 168 -13.24 -4.83 2.57
CA ASP A 168 -14.24 -5.86 2.87
C ASP A 168 -15.09 -6.18 1.62
N LYS A 169 -16.03 -7.15 1.76
CA LYS A 169 -16.96 -7.53 0.69
C LYS A 169 -17.87 -6.39 0.20
N LYS A 170 -17.94 -5.27 0.94
CA LYS A 170 -18.70 -4.06 0.57
C LYS A 170 -17.82 -2.97 -0.01
N GLY A 171 -16.51 -3.26 -0.28
CA GLY A 171 -15.55 -2.29 -0.80
C GLY A 171 -15.06 -1.26 0.21
N ARG A 172 -15.33 -1.43 1.52
CA ARG A 172 -14.90 -0.50 2.55
C ARG A 172 -13.49 -0.84 3.00
N ALA A 173 -12.59 0.12 2.91
CA ALA A 173 -11.21 -0.02 3.40
C ALA A 173 -11.09 0.27 4.90
N ASN A 174 -10.00 -0.20 5.50
CA ASN A 174 -9.63 0.06 6.90
C ASN A 174 -10.68 -0.40 7.93
N VAL A 175 -11.44 -1.43 7.62
CA VAL A 175 -12.39 -2.07 8.52
C VAL A 175 -11.80 -3.37 9.06
N LYS A 176 -12.28 -3.82 10.23
CA LYS A 176 -11.90 -5.13 10.78
C LYS A 176 -12.53 -6.24 9.95
N VAL A 177 -11.72 -7.10 9.36
CA VAL A 177 -12.13 -8.31 8.64
C VAL A 177 -11.70 -9.54 9.42
N ALA A 178 -12.57 -10.52 9.55
CA ALA A 178 -12.21 -11.78 10.19
C ALA A 178 -11.14 -12.49 9.35
N CYS A 179 -10.10 -12.99 9.98
CA CYS A 179 -9.04 -13.75 9.34
C CYS A 179 -8.85 -15.11 10.01
N GLU A 180 -8.32 -16.04 9.25
CA GLU A 180 -7.99 -17.38 9.73
C GLU A 180 -6.53 -17.43 10.20
N LYS A 181 -6.30 -17.99 11.39
CA LYS A 181 -4.94 -18.33 11.83
C LYS A 181 -4.62 -19.75 11.40
N LEU A 182 -3.69 -19.88 10.48
CA LEU A 182 -3.22 -21.19 10.04
C LEU A 182 -2.45 -21.88 11.16
N LYS A 183 -2.69 -23.18 11.33
CA LYS A 183 -1.86 -24.00 12.19
C LYS A 183 -0.48 -24.10 11.55
N ALA A 184 0.57 -23.97 12.35
CA ALA A 184 1.92 -24.28 11.88
C ALA A 184 1.91 -25.73 11.35
N SER A 185 2.21 -25.92 10.08
CA SER A 185 2.52 -27.25 9.57
C SER A 185 3.84 -27.67 10.21
N ASN A 186 3.75 -28.70 11.04
CA ASN A 186 4.90 -29.37 11.64
C ASN A 186 5.76 -30.02 10.54
#